data_57a4eb3840d631d730edd7630b769f54
#
_entry.id   57a4eb3840d631d730edd7630b769f54
#
_cell.length_a   1.000
_cell.length_b   1.000
_cell.length_c   1.000
_cell.angle_alpha   90.00
_cell.angle_beta   90.00
_cell.angle_gamma   90.00
#
_symmetry.space_group_name_H-M   'P 1'
#
loop_
_entity.id
_entity.type
_entity.pdbx_description
1 polymer ?
#
loop_
_entity_poly.entity_id
_entity_poly.type
_entity_poly.pdbx_seq_one_letter_code
_entity_poly.pdbx_strand_id
1 'polypeptide(L)'
;MNEAALRDEICRVGRSLHARGYVHGTTGNISARIDGGFLITATDACLGELEPGALVRVDSAGMPVDGSARPSKTLALHRRIYDASTEAGCIIHTHSSHLVHASLRFAPDKSRDDLLPPITPYFVMKVGHVPLIAYLRPGAPEVGEQVAEAIRQAAARGAPIRAVMLSRLGPNVWHETPAAAMAVLEECEETARLWLGCEPQPAPLTPAQIEELRRQFGARW
;
A
#
# COMPACT_ATOMS: atom_id res chain seq x y z
N MET A 1 9.60 11.36 14.59
CA MET A 1 9.50 10.18 15.49
C MET A 1 10.89 9.59 15.61
N ASN A 2 11.35 9.16 16.79
CA ASN A 2 12.63 8.46 16.90
C ASN A 2 12.49 7.00 16.44
N GLU A 3 13.62 6.31 16.15
CA GLU A 3 13.59 4.96 15.58
C GLU A 3 12.93 3.94 16.52
N ALA A 4 13.12 4.03 17.84
CA ALA A 4 12.48 3.10 18.79
C ALA A 4 10.96 3.21 18.75
N ALA A 5 10.42 4.42 18.81
CA ALA A 5 8.96 4.65 18.69
C ALA A 5 8.41 4.22 17.33
N LEU A 6 9.20 4.35 16.25
CA LEU A 6 8.80 3.89 14.92
C LEU A 6 8.73 2.35 14.84
N ARG A 7 9.68 1.65 15.47
CA ARG A 7 9.66 0.19 15.58
C ARG A 7 8.43 -0.31 16.33
N ASP A 8 8.10 0.32 17.46
CA ASP A 8 6.88 0.00 18.23
C ASP A 8 5.62 0.25 17.41
N GLU A 9 5.56 1.35 16.65
CA GLU A 9 4.40 1.66 15.81
C GLU A 9 4.24 0.65 14.67
N ILE A 10 5.32 0.24 13.99
CA ILE A 10 5.29 -0.81 12.96
C ILE A 10 4.74 -2.11 13.55
N CYS A 11 5.20 -2.53 14.74
CA CYS A 11 4.72 -3.73 15.41
C CYS A 11 3.24 -3.62 15.78
N ARG A 12 2.80 -2.47 16.28
CA ARG A 12 1.38 -2.21 16.58
C ARG A 12 0.50 -2.30 15.34
N VAL A 13 0.94 -1.69 14.23
CA VAL A 13 0.24 -1.75 12.93
C VAL A 13 0.21 -3.19 12.42
N GLY A 14 1.33 -3.91 12.46
CA GLY A 14 1.41 -5.32 12.04
C GLY A 14 0.41 -6.20 12.78
N ARG A 15 0.35 -6.10 14.11
CA ARG A 15 -0.64 -6.82 14.94
C ARG A 15 -2.09 -6.47 14.55
N SER A 16 -2.37 -5.20 14.30
CA SER A 16 -3.71 -4.76 13.89
C SER A 16 -4.11 -5.32 12.53
N LEU A 17 -3.20 -5.30 11.54
CA LEU A 17 -3.44 -5.87 10.21
C LEU A 17 -3.71 -7.39 10.27
N HIS A 18 -2.94 -8.11 11.10
CA HIS A 18 -3.12 -9.55 11.30
C HIS A 18 -4.46 -9.84 12.01
N ALA A 19 -4.79 -9.11 13.07
CA ALA A 19 -6.04 -9.29 13.81
C ALA A 19 -7.29 -9.00 12.96
N ARG A 20 -7.19 -8.12 11.96
CA ARG A 20 -8.26 -7.80 11.00
C ARG A 20 -8.34 -8.75 9.81
N GLY A 21 -7.40 -9.69 9.70
CA GLY A 21 -7.34 -10.63 8.57
C GLY A 21 -6.87 -10.01 7.25
N TYR A 22 -6.18 -8.87 7.29
CA TYR A 22 -5.59 -8.26 6.09
C TYR A 22 -4.32 -8.96 5.64
N VAL A 23 -3.72 -9.73 6.53
CA VAL A 23 -2.63 -10.65 6.28
C VAL A 23 -2.88 -11.96 7.02
N HIS A 24 -2.27 -13.05 6.55
CA HIS A 24 -2.36 -14.37 7.16
C HIS A 24 -0.99 -15.07 7.05
N GLY A 25 -0.69 -15.93 8.02
CA GLY A 25 0.61 -16.60 8.08
C GLY A 25 1.76 -15.60 8.07
N THR A 26 2.67 -15.73 7.12
CA THR A 26 3.82 -14.86 6.94
C THR A 26 3.68 -13.92 5.73
N THR A 27 2.44 -13.68 5.29
CA THR A 27 2.17 -12.76 4.17
C THR A 27 2.22 -11.31 4.60
N GLY A 28 2.49 -10.42 3.65
CA GLY A 28 2.57 -8.99 3.90
C GLY A 28 3.93 -8.56 4.47
N ASN A 29 4.17 -7.28 4.43
CA ASN A 29 5.37 -6.65 4.97
C ASN A 29 5.15 -5.15 5.16
N ILE A 30 5.95 -4.56 6.04
CA ILE A 30 5.92 -3.13 6.35
C ILE A 30 7.34 -2.60 6.27
N SER A 31 7.53 -1.44 5.65
CA SER A 31 8.78 -0.69 5.77
C SER A 31 8.51 0.75 6.16
N ALA A 32 9.49 1.39 6.77
CA ALA A 32 9.45 2.82 7.08
C ALA A 32 10.80 3.47 6.85
N ARG A 33 10.78 4.72 6.38
CA ARG A 33 11.96 5.53 6.15
C ARG A 33 12.58 5.98 7.49
N ILE A 34 13.89 5.89 7.59
CA ILE A 34 14.70 6.41 8.71
C ILE A 34 15.88 7.21 8.16
N ASP A 35 16.59 7.90 9.03
CA ASP A 35 17.83 8.57 8.65
C ASP A 35 18.86 7.55 8.15
N GLY A 36 19.31 7.77 6.90
CA GLY A 36 20.30 6.93 6.24
C GLY A 36 19.80 5.61 5.68
N GLY A 37 18.46 5.34 5.69
CA GLY A 37 17.95 4.08 5.13
C GLY A 37 16.49 3.78 5.47
N PHE A 38 16.23 2.50 5.79
CA PHE A 38 14.86 2.02 6.06
C PHE A 38 14.85 0.98 7.18
N LEU A 39 13.74 0.92 7.91
CA LEU A 39 13.33 -0.27 8.65
C LEU A 39 12.41 -1.10 7.75
N ILE A 40 12.52 -2.42 7.81
CA ILE A 40 11.63 -3.34 7.09
C ILE A 40 11.44 -4.63 7.90
N THR A 41 10.27 -5.24 7.75
CA THR A 41 10.03 -6.57 8.31
C THR A 41 10.94 -7.61 7.67
N ALA A 42 11.38 -8.59 8.45
CA ALA A 42 12.21 -9.68 7.95
C ALA A 42 11.44 -10.56 6.94
N THR A 43 12.16 -11.29 6.10
CA THR A 43 11.58 -12.34 5.25
C THR A 43 10.85 -13.36 6.11
N ASP A 44 9.65 -13.75 5.68
CA ASP A 44 8.79 -14.74 6.32
C ASP A 44 8.36 -14.41 7.77
N ALA A 45 8.42 -13.11 8.17
CA ALA A 45 7.91 -12.67 9.46
C ALA A 45 6.38 -12.67 9.50
N CYS A 46 5.80 -13.16 10.60
CA CYS A 46 4.38 -13.01 10.88
C CYS A 46 4.11 -11.59 11.41
N LEU A 47 3.30 -10.79 10.72
CA LEU A 47 3.01 -9.41 11.14
C LEU A 47 2.28 -9.35 12.49
N GLY A 48 1.54 -10.40 12.86
CA GLY A 48 0.86 -10.50 14.15
C GLY A 48 1.78 -10.68 15.35
N GLU A 49 3.00 -11.15 15.11
CA GLU A 49 3.99 -11.54 16.13
C GLU A 49 5.27 -10.71 16.07
N LEU A 50 5.20 -9.53 15.42
CA LEU A 50 6.37 -8.67 15.27
C LEU A 50 6.85 -8.14 16.62
N GLU A 51 8.17 -8.23 16.82
CA GLU A 51 8.87 -7.59 17.90
C GLU A 51 9.78 -6.47 17.38
N PRO A 52 9.94 -5.34 18.11
CA PRO A 52 10.72 -4.19 17.63
C PRO A 52 12.16 -4.55 17.22
N GLY A 53 12.79 -5.48 17.94
CA GLY A 53 14.15 -5.96 17.65
C GLY A 53 14.25 -6.86 16.42
N ALA A 54 13.14 -7.43 15.93
CA ALA A 54 13.10 -8.29 14.75
C ALA A 54 13.02 -7.51 13.42
N LEU A 55 12.78 -6.20 13.49
CA LEU A 55 12.78 -5.34 12.31
C LEU A 55 14.21 -5.13 11.80
N VAL A 56 14.41 -5.37 10.51
CA VAL A 56 15.71 -5.24 9.85
C VAL A 56 15.98 -3.78 9.50
N ARG A 57 17.11 -3.26 9.95
CA ARG A 57 17.62 -1.97 9.50
C ARG A 57 18.46 -2.19 8.24
N VAL A 58 18.15 -1.43 7.20
CA VAL A 58 18.92 -1.42 5.94
C VAL A 58 19.39 0.00 5.64
N ASP A 59 20.54 0.12 5.01
CA ASP A 59 21.06 1.41 4.54
C ASP A 59 20.30 1.92 3.29
N SER A 60 20.69 3.07 2.76
CA SER A 60 20.11 3.66 1.55
C SER A 60 20.29 2.78 0.31
N ALA A 61 21.31 1.92 0.27
CA ALA A 61 21.53 0.94 -0.79
C ALA A 61 20.65 -0.31 -0.63
N GLY A 62 19.98 -0.47 0.54
CA GLY A 62 19.14 -1.62 0.87
C GLY A 62 19.92 -2.78 1.46
N MET A 63 21.16 -2.55 1.92
CA MET A 63 21.98 -3.58 2.57
C MET A 63 21.69 -3.59 4.07
N PRO A 64 21.51 -4.79 4.69
CA PRO A 64 21.36 -4.90 6.13
C PRO A 64 22.55 -4.28 6.89
N VAL A 65 22.26 -3.42 7.87
CA VAL A 65 23.30 -2.76 8.68
C VAL A 65 23.79 -3.67 9.79
N ASP A 66 22.90 -4.47 10.38
CA ASP A 66 23.18 -5.26 11.59
C ASP A 66 23.47 -6.74 11.31
N GLY A 67 23.50 -7.17 10.05
CA GLY A 67 23.96 -8.50 9.61
C GLY A 67 23.15 -9.71 10.05
N SER A 68 22.07 -9.55 10.82
CA SER A 68 21.43 -10.65 11.54
C SER A 68 20.18 -11.25 10.87
N ALA A 69 19.43 -10.50 10.10
CA ALA A 69 18.20 -10.98 9.45
C ALA A 69 18.14 -10.58 7.97
N ARG A 70 17.46 -11.39 7.17
CA ARG A 70 17.21 -11.05 5.75
C ARG A 70 16.02 -10.12 5.67
N PRO A 71 16.15 -8.94 5.04
CA PRO A 71 15.01 -8.06 4.78
C PRO A 71 14.00 -8.75 3.88
N SER A 72 12.73 -8.33 3.95
CA SER A 72 11.70 -8.81 3.03
C SER A 72 12.15 -8.71 1.57
N LYS A 73 11.82 -9.71 0.78
CA LYS A 73 12.12 -9.79 -0.67
C LYS A 73 11.49 -8.63 -1.46
N THR A 74 10.48 -7.95 -0.87
CA THR A 74 9.80 -6.81 -1.47
C THR A 74 10.53 -5.47 -1.28
N LEU A 75 11.66 -5.45 -0.57
CA LEU A 75 12.42 -4.22 -0.33
C LEU A 75 12.73 -3.46 -1.63
N ALA A 76 13.06 -4.18 -2.71
CA ALA A 76 13.34 -3.55 -4.00
C ALA A 76 12.13 -2.77 -4.54
N LEU A 77 10.92 -3.33 -4.43
CA LEU A 77 9.68 -2.64 -4.79
C LEU A 77 9.42 -1.43 -3.89
N HIS A 78 9.57 -1.58 -2.57
CA HIS A 78 9.39 -0.47 -1.63
C HIS A 78 10.34 0.70 -1.94
N ARG A 79 11.59 0.41 -2.25
CA ARG A 79 12.55 1.45 -2.65
C ARG A 79 12.07 2.20 -3.90
N ARG A 80 11.55 1.52 -4.93
CA ARG A 80 10.98 2.17 -6.11
C ARG A 80 9.80 3.07 -5.78
N ILE A 81 8.96 2.69 -4.81
CA ILE A 81 7.88 3.54 -4.33
C ILE A 81 8.45 4.77 -3.59
N TYR A 82 9.43 4.57 -2.70
CA TYR A 82 10.10 5.68 -2.01
C TYR A 82 10.77 6.66 -2.97
N ASP A 83 11.39 6.16 -4.03
CA ASP A 83 12.06 7.00 -5.04
C ASP A 83 11.04 7.79 -5.88
N ALA A 84 9.87 7.20 -6.16
CA ALA A 84 8.83 7.81 -6.99
C ALA A 84 7.88 8.72 -6.21
N SER A 85 7.71 8.52 -4.88
CA SER A 85 6.83 9.30 -4.02
C SER A 85 7.57 9.89 -2.84
N THR A 86 7.72 11.22 -2.81
CA THR A 86 8.34 11.94 -1.69
C THR A 86 7.49 11.94 -0.41
N GLU A 87 6.18 11.69 -0.53
CA GLU A 87 5.25 11.59 0.61
C GLU A 87 5.33 10.22 1.31
N ALA A 88 6.00 9.24 0.71
CA ALA A 88 6.12 7.91 1.29
C ALA A 88 7.14 7.90 2.43
N GLY A 89 6.66 7.93 3.67
CA GLY A 89 7.43 7.69 4.89
C GLY A 89 7.31 6.24 5.38
N CYS A 90 6.15 5.60 5.10
CA CYS A 90 5.89 4.19 5.39
C CYS A 90 5.15 3.54 4.23
N ILE A 91 5.48 2.28 3.95
CA ILE A 91 4.81 1.44 2.94
C ILE A 91 4.33 0.17 3.61
N ILE A 92 3.10 -0.21 3.32
CA ILE A 92 2.46 -1.45 3.77
C ILE A 92 2.04 -2.26 2.56
N HIS A 93 2.47 -3.51 2.49
CA HIS A 93 1.97 -4.51 1.56
C HIS A 93 1.17 -5.57 2.32
N THR A 94 0.00 -5.92 1.81
CA THR A 94 -0.86 -6.98 2.39
C THR A 94 -1.42 -7.88 1.30
N HIS A 95 -2.07 -8.96 1.73
CA HIS A 95 -2.88 -9.83 0.88
C HIS A 95 -4.37 -9.70 1.25
N SER A 96 -4.83 -8.47 1.47
CA SER A 96 -6.20 -8.14 1.89
C SER A 96 -7.24 -8.77 0.97
N SER A 97 -8.17 -9.53 1.55
CA SER A 97 -9.01 -10.47 0.81
C SER A 97 -9.95 -9.81 -0.19
N HIS A 98 -10.59 -8.68 0.18
CA HIS A 98 -11.53 -8.01 -0.73
C HIS A 98 -10.82 -7.30 -1.87
N LEU A 99 -9.65 -6.70 -1.62
CA LEU A 99 -8.83 -6.09 -2.67
C LEU A 99 -8.30 -7.15 -3.65
N VAL A 100 -7.80 -8.29 -3.13
CA VAL A 100 -7.40 -9.41 -3.98
C VAL A 100 -8.60 -9.91 -4.79
N HIS A 101 -9.76 -10.13 -4.15
CA HIS A 101 -10.99 -10.56 -4.82
C HIS A 101 -11.42 -9.55 -5.91
N ALA A 102 -11.38 -8.25 -5.62
CA ALA A 102 -11.66 -7.22 -6.62
C ALA A 102 -10.76 -7.35 -7.85
N SER A 103 -9.47 -7.61 -7.65
CA SER A 103 -8.51 -7.78 -8.75
C SER A 103 -8.78 -9.02 -9.62
N LEU A 104 -9.40 -10.07 -9.05
CA LEU A 104 -9.75 -11.29 -9.79
C LEU A 104 -10.87 -11.08 -10.82
N ARG A 105 -11.60 -9.97 -10.73
CA ARG A 105 -12.64 -9.61 -11.72
C ARG A 105 -12.07 -9.14 -13.05
N PHE A 106 -10.77 -8.86 -13.11
CA PHE A 106 -10.09 -8.32 -14.29
C PHE A 106 -9.12 -9.34 -14.89
N ALA A 107 -8.85 -9.19 -16.20
CA ALA A 107 -7.85 -9.98 -16.88
C ALA A 107 -6.47 -9.75 -16.23
N PRO A 108 -5.73 -10.82 -15.89
CA PRO A 108 -4.49 -10.69 -15.12
C PRO A 108 -3.35 -10.01 -15.88
N ASP A 109 -3.39 -10.06 -17.19
CA ASP A 109 -2.37 -9.52 -18.11
C ASP A 109 -2.59 -8.05 -18.49
N LYS A 110 -3.62 -7.39 -17.93
CA LYS A 110 -3.97 -6.00 -18.24
C LYS A 110 -3.92 -5.12 -17.01
N SER A 111 -3.14 -4.05 -17.10
CA SER A 111 -3.19 -2.93 -16.15
C SER A 111 -4.43 -2.07 -16.39
N ARG A 112 -4.87 -1.36 -15.35
CA ARG A 112 -6.00 -0.42 -15.39
C ARG A 112 -5.66 0.81 -14.56
N ASP A 113 -6.26 1.95 -14.93
CA ASP A 113 -6.07 3.19 -14.18
C ASP A 113 -6.63 3.09 -12.76
N ASP A 114 -7.76 2.39 -12.59
CA ASP A 114 -8.39 2.18 -11.29
C ASP A 114 -8.88 0.74 -11.08
N LEU A 115 -8.64 0.21 -9.89
CA LEU A 115 -9.22 -1.04 -9.40
C LEU A 115 -10.68 -0.85 -8.98
N LEU A 116 -10.97 0.24 -8.25
CA LEU A 116 -12.25 0.50 -7.60
C LEU A 116 -12.88 1.80 -8.09
N PRO A 117 -14.20 1.84 -8.26
CA PRO A 117 -14.92 3.08 -8.53
C PRO A 117 -15.03 3.96 -7.27
N PRO A 118 -15.19 5.30 -7.41
CA PRO A 118 -15.37 6.23 -6.30
C PRO A 118 -16.78 6.14 -5.70
N ILE A 119 -17.06 5.09 -4.92
CA ILE A 119 -18.39 4.83 -4.35
C ILE A 119 -18.63 5.50 -3.00
N THR A 120 -17.58 5.92 -2.31
CA THR A 120 -17.69 6.62 -1.03
C THR A 120 -16.88 7.92 -1.03
N PRO A 121 -17.33 8.96 -0.31
CA PRO A 121 -16.57 10.20 -0.20
C PRO A 121 -15.23 10.00 0.51
N TYR A 122 -15.16 9.11 1.51
CA TYR A 122 -13.90 8.83 2.22
C TYR A 122 -12.86 8.18 1.34
N PHE A 123 -13.25 7.25 0.46
CA PHE A 123 -12.32 6.68 -0.53
C PHE A 123 -11.70 7.75 -1.43
N VAL A 124 -12.53 8.65 -1.95
CA VAL A 124 -12.05 9.78 -2.78
C VAL A 124 -11.11 10.71 -2.00
N MET A 125 -11.44 11.02 -0.73
CA MET A 125 -10.68 11.96 0.10
C MET A 125 -9.38 11.36 0.67
N LYS A 126 -9.39 10.10 1.09
CA LYS A 126 -8.29 9.46 1.84
C LYS A 126 -7.38 8.62 0.98
N VAL A 127 -7.91 8.01 -0.08
CA VAL A 127 -7.17 7.10 -0.95
C VAL A 127 -6.88 7.75 -2.30
N GLY A 128 -7.92 8.15 -3.02
CA GLY A 128 -7.82 8.57 -4.41
C GLY A 128 -7.79 7.38 -5.37
N HIS A 129 -7.11 7.54 -6.49
CA HIS A 129 -6.96 6.48 -7.49
C HIS A 129 -6.11 5.31 -6.99
N VAL A 130 -6.49 4.09 -7.38
CA VAL A 130 -5.76 2.84 -7.08
C VAL A 130 -5.51 2.07 -8.38
N PRO A 131 -4.43 2.37 -9.10
CA PRO A 131 -4.09 1.65 -10.33
C PRO A 131 -3.93 0.15 -10.09
N LEU A 132 -4.45 -0.67 -11.01
CA LEU A 132 -4.22 -2.11 -11.07
C LEU A 132 -3.05 -2.39 -12.00
N ILE A 133 -1.97 -2.90 -11.44
CA ILE A 133 -0.79 -3.37 -12.18
C ILE A 133 -1.04 -4.80 -12.66
N ALA A 134 -0.78 -5.08 -13.93
CA ALA A 134 -0.90 -6.41 -14.50
C ALA A 134 -0.12 -7.45 -13.70
N TYR A 135 -0.59 -8.69 -13.72
CA TYR A 135 0.07 -9.77 -13.01
C TYR A 135 1.50 -10.00 -13.54
N LEU A 136 2.41 -9.96 -12.61
CA LEU A 136 3.78 -10.44 -12.76
C LEU A 136 4.10 -11.38 -11.59
N ARG A 137 5.00 -12.34 -11.80
CA ARG A 137 5.40 -13.24 -10.71
C ARG A 137 5.97 -12.44 -9.54
N PRO A 138 5.74 -12.89 -8.28
CA PRO A 138 6.35 -12.26 -7.12
C PRO A 138 7.87 -12.12 -7.27
N GLY A 139 8.39 -10.93 -6.98
CA GLY A 139 9.81 -10.60 -7.09
C GLY A 139 10.31 -10.30 -8.51
N ALA A 140 9.43 -10.19 -9.50
CA ALA A 140 9.82 -9.70 -10.83
C ALA A 140 10.27 -8.24 -10.75
N PRO A 141 11.47 -7.86 -11.25
CA PRO A 141 11.98 -6.50 -11.15
C PRO A 141 11.12 -5.48 -11.91
N GLU A 142 10.41 -5.92 -12.95
CA GLU A 142 9.53 -5.10 -13.78
C GLU A 142 8.36 -4.51 -13.00
N VAL A 143 7.92 -5.17 -11.90
CA VAL A 143 6.87 -4.67 -11.02
C VAL A 143 7.23 -3.28 -10.47
N GLY A 144 8.47 -3.13 -10.00
CA GLY A 144 8.94 -1.87 -9.42
C GLY A 144 8.91 -0.72 -10.43
N GLU A 145 9.27 -0.98 -11.69
CA GLU A 145 9.24 0.03 -12.75
C GLU A 145 7.80 0.42 -13.11
N GLN A 146 6.89 -0.56 -13.25
CA GLN A 146 5.48 -0.28 -13.55
C GLN A 146 4.81 0.51 -12.44
N VAL A 147 5.09 0.17 -11.17
CA VAL A 147 4.58 0.92 -10.01
C VAL A 147 5.13 2.34 -9.98
N ALA A 148 6.44 2.51 -10.16
CA ALA A 148 7.06 3.83 -10.18
C ALA A 148 6.51 4.70 -11.33
N GLU A 149 6.27 4.12 -12.49
CA GLU A 149 5.66 4.81 -13.62
C GLU A 149 4.22 5.24 -13.33
N ALA A 150 3.40 4.36 -12.74
CA ALA A 150 2.03 4.70 -12.33
C ALA A 150 2.01 5.88 -11.34
N ILE A 151 2.95 5.91 -10.37
CA ILE A 151 3.11 7.02 -9.42
C ILE A 151 3.45 8.32 -10.15
N ARG A 152 4.45 8.31 -11.05
CA ARG A 152 4.85 9.50 -11.82
C ARG A 152 3.72 10.03 -12.70
N GLN A 153 3.02 9.14 -13.41
CA GLN A 153 1.89 9.53 -14.26
C GLN A 153 0.75 10.14 -13.45
N ALA A 154 0.41 9.58 -12.31
CA ALA A 154 -0.61 10.13 -11.42
C ALA A 154 -0.22 11.52 -10.89
N ALA A 155 1.03 11.69 -10.47
CA ALA A 155 1.53 12.99 -10.03
C ALA A 155 1.52 14.03 -11.16
N ALA A 156 1.89 13.65 -12.39
CA ALA A 156 1.86 14.54 -13.56
C ALA A 156 0.43 14.98 -13.93
N ARG A 157 -0.58 14.16 -13.62
CA ARG A 157 -2.00 14.51 -13.80
C ARG A 157 -2.57 15.38 -12.64
N GLY A 158 -1.77 15.68 -11.61
CA GLY A 158 -2.22 16.44 -10.44
C GLY A 158 -3.05 15.62 -9.43
N ALA A 159 -3.10 14.30 -9.59
CA ALA A 159 -3.81 13.37 -8.71
C ALA A 159 -2.82 12.31 -8.16
N PRO A 160 -1.84 12.70 -7.30
CA PRO A 160 -0.85 11.77 -6.77
C PRO A 160 -1.52 10.67 -5.96
N ILE A 161 -1.14 9.42 -6.24
CA ILE A 161 -1.69 8.23 -5.63
C ILE A 161 -0.96 7.85 -4.33
N ARG A 162 -1.64 7.08 -3.48
CA ARG A 162 -1.11 6.51 -2.23
C ARG A 162 -1.29 5.00 -2.14
N ALA A 163 -1.78 4.39 -3.22
CA ALA A 163 -2.00 2.97 -3.32
C ALA A 163 -1.82 2.49 -4.76
N VAL A 164 -1.36 1.26 -4.90
CA VAL A 164 -1.44 0.48 -6.15
C VAL A 164 -1.87 -0.94 -5.80
N MET A 165 -2.61 -1.57 -6.68
CA MET A 165 -2.96 -2.98 -6.56
C MET A 165 -2.11 -3.81 -7.51
N LEU A 166 -1.40 -4.79 -6.98
CA LEU A 166 -0.75 -5.83 -7.79
C LEU A 166 -1.76 -6.94 -8.05
N SER A 167 -2.09 -7.17 -9.31
CA SER A 167 -3.10 -8.17 -9.71
C SER A 167 -2.84 -9.52 -9.05
N ARG A 168 -3.86 -10.09 -8.39
CA ARG A 168 -3.85 -11.41 -7.74
C ARG A 168 -2.90 -11.55 -6.55
N LEU A 169 -2.20 -10.48 -6.16
CA LEU A 169 -1.22 -10.52 -5.08
C LEU A 169 -1.68 -9.68 -3.88
N GLY A 170 -1.89 -8.39 -4.08
CA GLY A 170 -2.34 -7.51 -3.03
C GLY A 170 -1.92 -6.05 -3.23
N PRO A 171 -2.44 -5.14 -2.40
CA PRO A 171 -2.11 -3.72 -2.47
C PRO A 171 -0.71 -3.44 -1.91
N ASN A 172 -0.10 -2.38 -2.41
CA ASN A 172 0.90 -1.60 -1.71
C ASN A 172 0.30 -0.22 -1.45
N VAL A 173 0.29 0.19 -0.20
CA VAL A 173 -0.18 1.51 0.23
C VAL A 173 0.93 2.26 0.93
N TRP A 174 0.93 3.59 0.86
CA TRP A 174 1.93 4.41 1.53
C TRP A 174 1.37 5.72 2.04
N HIS A 175 2.01 6.23 3.07
CA HIS A 175 1.78 7.56 3.64
C HIS A 175 2.99 7.97 4.49
N GLU A 176 2.93 9.14 5.11
CA GLU A 176 4.01 9.70 5.93
C GLU A 176 4.35 8.82 7.16
N THR A 177 3.37 8.16 7.76
CA THR A 177 3.53 7.32 8.96
C THR A 177 2.88 5.95 8.81
N PRO A 178 3.28 4.94 9.63
CA PRO A 178 2.62 3.63 9.63
C PRO A 178 1.12 3.70 9.89
N ALA A 179 0.68 4.53 10.84
CA ALA A 179 -0.75 4.70 11.14
C ALA A 179 -1.52 5.31 9.96
N ALA A 180 -0.94 6.32 9.30
CA ALA A 180 -1.58 6.95 8.15
C ALA A 180 -1.62 6.00 6.93
N ALA A 181 -0.56 5.21 6.68
CA ALA A 181 -0.57 4.19 5.64
C ALA A 181 -1.61 3.08 5.93
N MET A 182 -1.74 2.67 7.19
CA MET A 182 -2.79 1.73 7.61
C MET A 182 -4.19 2.28 7.34
N ALA A 183 -4.45 3.55 7.63
CA ALA A 183 -5.75 4.17 7.37
C ALA A 183 -6.11 4.20 5.87
N VAL A 184 -5.13 4.41 4.99
CA VAL A 184 -5.31 4.27 3.53
C VAL A 184 -5.72 2.84 3.16
N LEU A 185 -5.02 1.85 3.71
CA LEU A 185 -5.33 0.44 3.45
C LEU A 185 -6.72 0.04 3.94
N GLU A 186 -7.10 0.45 5.16
CA GLU A 186 -8.41 0.17 5.73
C GLU A 186 -9.53 0.72 4.85
N GLU A 187 -9.40 1.95 4.37
CA GLU A 187 -10.39 2.56 3.48
C GLU A 187 -10.45 1.86 2.11
N CYS A 188 -9.29 1.45 1.55
CA CYS A 188 -9.25 0.66 0.32
C CYS A 188 -9.98 -0.67 0.48
N GLU A 189 -9.69 -1.40 1.54
CA GLU A 189 -10.26 -2.73 1.80
C GLU A 189 -11.76 -2.64 2.09
N GLU A 190 -12.19 -1.63 2.86
CA GLU A 190 -13.61 -1.40 3.13
C GLU A 190 -14.38 -1.02 1.85
N THR A 191 -13.80 -0.17 1.00
CA THR A 191 -14.42 0.18 -0.28
C THR A 191 -14.54 -1.04 -1.19
N ALA A 192 -13.50 -1.90 -1.24
CA ALA A 192 -13.56 -3.15 -1.98
C ALA A 192 -14.65 -4.09 -1.44
N ARG A 193 -14.78 -4.20 -0.10
CA ARG A 193 -15.82 -5.01 0.56
C ARG A 193 -17.22 -4.53 0.18
N LEU A 194 -17.47 -3.23 0.26
CA LEU A 194 -18.74 -2.62 -0.11
C LEU A 194 -19.05 -2.85 -1.60
N TRP A 195 -18.08 -2.56 -2.46
CA TRP A 195 -18.25 -2.72 -3.91
C TRP A 195 -18.54 -4.16 -4.32
N LEU A 196 -17.89 -5.12 -3.67
CA LEU A 196 -18.11 -6.55 -3.94
C LEU A 196 -19.43 -7.08 -3.38
N GLY A 197 -19.89 -6.54 -2.25
CA GLY A 197 -21.05 -7.03 -1.52
C GLY A 197 -22.40 -6.39 -1.91
N CYS A 198 -22.39 -5.30 -2.68
CA CYS A 198 -23.64 -4.65 -3.11
C CYS A 198 -24.20 -5.25 -4.41
N GLU A 199 -25.51 -5.56 -4.38
CA GLU A 199 -26.28 -5.92 -5.57
C GLU A 199 -27.60 -5.12 -5.58
N PRO A 200 -27.86 -4.33 -6.63
CA PRO A 200 -26.98 -4.03 -7.76
C PRO A 200 -25.70 -3.28 -7.33
N GLN A 201 -24.70 -3.27 -8.20
CA GLN A 201 -23.46 -2.50 -7.97
C GLN A 201 -23.78 -1.02 -7.69
N PRO A 202 -23.16 -0.39 -6.67
CA PRO A 202 -23.41 0.99 -6.33
C PRO A 202 -22.95 1.92 -7.47
N ALA A 203 -23.76 2.93 -7.78
CA ALA A 203 -23.34 3.97 -8.70
C ALA A 203 -22.15 4.76 -8.10
N PRO A 204 -21.14 5.09 -8.90
CA PRO A 204 -20.06 5.95 -8.44
C PRO A 204 -20.56 7.37 -8.15
N LEU A 205 -19.86 8.11 -7.31
CA LEU A 205 -20.07 9.53 -7.12
C LEU A 205 -19.99 10.26 -8.46
N THR A 206 -20.87 11.23 -8.64
CA THR A 206 -20.88 12.05 -9.86
C THR A 206 -19.65 12.98 -9.91
N PRO A 207 -19.24 13.45 -11.10
CA PRO A 207 -18.17 14.42 -11.23
C PRO A 207 -18.39 15.69 -10.38
N ALA A 208 -19.62 16.15 -10.22
CA ALA A 208 -19.95 17.30 -9.39
C ALA A 208 -19.71 17.05 -7.90
N GLN A 209 -20.06 15.86 -7.41
CA GLN A 209 -19.78 15.45 -6.03
C GLN A 209 -18.28 15.30 -5.77
N ILE A 210 -17.53 14.72 -6.70
CA ILE A 210 -16.07 14.60 -6.59
C ILE A 210 -15.43 16.00 -6.57
N GLU A 211 -15.87 16.91 -7.43
CA GLU A 211 -15.36 18.28 -7.46
C GLU A 211 -15.68 19.06 -6.19
N GLU A 212 -16.83 18.80 -5.56
CA GLU A 212 -17.14 19.34 -4.23
C GLU A 212 -16.13 18.85 -3.18
N LEU A 213 -15.81 17.54 -3.16
CA LEU A 213 -14.82 16.98 -2.25
C LEU A 213 -13.41 17.56 -2.50
N ARG A 214 -13.05 17.82 -3.75
CA ARG A 214 -11.77 18.48 -4.10
C ARG A 214 -11.71 19.89 -3.51
N ARG A 215 -12.76 20.69 -3.69
CA ARG A 215 -12.80 22.09 -3.21
C ARG A 215 -12.87 22.20 -1.69
N GLN A 216 -13.64 21.34 -1.02
CA GLN A 216 -13.89 21.45 0.42
C GLN A 216 -12.80 20.76 1.24
N PHE A 217 -12.23 19.67 0.78
CA PHE A 217 -11.35 18.79 1.55
C PHE A 217 -9.98 18.54 0.90
N GLY A 218 -9.71 19.13 -0.26
CA GLY A 218 -8.47 18.91 -0.98
C GLY A 218 -8.30 17.48 -1.50
N ALA A 219 -9.41 16.79 -1.82
CA ALA A 219 -9.34 15.43 -2.36
C ALA A 219 -8.51 15.39 -3.65
N ARG A 220 -7.68 14.37 -3.78
CA ARG A 220 -6.77 14.16 -4.91
C ARG A 220 -7.35 13.10 -5.85
N TRP A 221 -8.32 13.51 -6.68
CA TRP A 221 -9.02 12.63 -7.62
C TRP A 221 -8.95 13.17 -9.04
#